data_14d61bb4fdcc57d218291aa5e3b9d4fa
#
_entry.id   14d61bb4fdcc57d218291aa5e3b9d4fa
#
_cell.length_a   1.000
_cell.length_b   1.000
_cell.length_c   1.000
_cell.angle_alpha   90.00
_cell.angle_beta   90.00
_cell.angle_gamma   90.00
#
_symmetry.space_group_name_H-M   'P 1'
#
loop_
_entity.id
_entity.type
_entity.pdbx_description
1 polymer ?
#
loop_
_entity_poly.entity_id
_entity_poly.type
_entity_poly.pdbx_seq_one_letter_code
_entity_poly.pdbx_strand_id
1 'polypeptide(L)'
;MSALPALTLGIEEEYLLVDRDSLSLAEAPEGLIETCQADLEGQVSPEFLQCQIEVGTQVCATIADAREDLRRLRATVARRAAEHNLSPIAVSCHPFADWKHQHHTAKQRYDELQQALGGVARRMLICGMHIHVGIEDPALRIDLMPQLCYFLPHLLALSTSSPYWQGDDTNLASYRLTVFDNLPRTGLPPIFQSWPEYERTTGTLIDLGAIEDTTKIWWDLRPSHRFPTLETRICDASPRLEHALALAALTQAITRRLCRLRQQNLRWRLYDNFLISENRWRAQRYGITEGLIDFGDRSIKPFDALLDEFLDLLAEDAEALGTTGDLETLRDIVATGTSATRQRAVHADAARKGQDPGQAVVRHLIEEFHADL
;
A
#
# COMPACT_ATOMS: atom_id res chain seq x y z
N MET A 1 -10.12 31.75 10.53
CA MET A 1 -9.78 30.54 9.74
C MET A 1 -9.73 29.37 10.70
N SER A 2 -10.39 28.26 10.40
CA SER A 2 -10.23 27.04 11.23
C SER A 2 -8.77 26.56 11.15
N ALA A 3 -8.24 26.03 12.27
CA ALA A 3 -6.91 25.43 12.26
C ALA A 3 -6.88 24.23 11.26
N LEU A 4 -5.70 23.94 10.72
CA LEU A 4 -5.49 22.70 9.96
C LEU A 4 -5.73 21.49 10.89
N PRO A 5 -6.27 20.37 10.37
CA PRO A 5 -6.36 19.13 11.15
C PRO A 5 -4.96 18.64 11.56
N ALA A 6 -4.89 17.82 12.60
CA ALA A 6 -3.62 17.30 13.11
C ALA A 6 -2.90 16.40 12.09
N LEU A 7 -3.65 15.78 11.17
CA LEU A 7 -3.15 14.88 10.12
C LEU A 7 -2.27 13.76 10.68
N THR A 8 -2.71 13.14 11.79
CA THR A 8 -2.03 11.98 12.36
C THR A 8 -1.88 10.86 11.33
N LEU A 9 -0.91 9.98 11.53
CA LEU A 9 -0.61 8.87 10.64
C LEU A 9 -0.96 7.53 11.28
N GLY A 10 -1.38 6.57 10.46
CA GLY A 10 -1.39 5.15 10.73
C GLY A 10 -0.87 4.42 9.48
N ILE A 11 -0.07 3.38 9.66
CA ILE A 11 0.46 2.56 8.57
C ILE A 11 0.11 1.11 8.86
N GLU A 12 -0.54 0.45 7.92
CA GLU A 12 -0.76 -0.99 7.93
C GLU A 12 0.10 -1.63 6.84
N GLU A 13 0.79 -2.71 7.16
CA GLU A 13 1.60 -3.48 6.21
C GLU A 13 1.26 -4.97 6.31
N GLU A 14 1.17 -5.59 5.15
CA GLU A 14 0.97 -7.03 5.02
C GLU A 14 2.28 -7.68 4.56
N TYR A 15 2.66 -8.79 5.19
CA TYR A 15 3.87 -9.53 4.87
C TYR A 15 3.55 -10.97 4.48
N LEU A 16 4.35 -11.52 3.56
CA LEU A 16 4.39 -12.94 3.27
C LEU A 16 5.46 -13.61 4.14
N LEU A 17 5.14 -14.78 4.69
CA LEU A 17 6.10 -15.62 5.37
C LEU A 17 6.75 -16.58 4.38
N VAL A 18 8.09 -16.67 4.41
CA VAL A 18 8.86 -17.59 3.61
C VAL A 18 9.79 -18.42 4.48
N ASP A 19 9.93 -19.72 4.15
CA ASP A 19 10.93 -20.59 4.73
C ASP A 19 12.33 -20.20 4.23
N ARG A 20 13.30 -20.09 5.13
CA ARG A 20 14.64 -19.56 4.82
C ARG A 20 15.49 -20.48 3.96
N ASP A 21 15.21 -21.79 3.96
CA ASP A 21 15.97 -22.78 3.21
C ASP A 21 15.40 -22.97 1.80
N SER A 22 14.08 -23.23 1.70
CA SER A 22 13.40 -23.47 0.43
C SER A 22 12.99 -22.19 -0.30
N LEU A 23 12.89 -21.06 0.41
CA LEU A 23 12.41 -19.75 -0.08
C LEU A 23 10.96 -19.79 -0.59
N SER A 24 10.23 -20.83 -0.28
CA SER A 24 8.81 -20.99 -0.58
C SER A 24 7.96 -20.34 0.50
N LEU A 25 6.70 -20.04 0.17
CA LEU A 25 5.74 -19.60 1.18
C LEU A 25 5.57 -20.65 2.26
N ALA A 26 5.43 -20.19 3.49
CA ALA A 26 5.16 -21.01 4.66
C ALA A 26 3.96 -20.45 5.42
N GLU A 27 3.11 -21.35 5.91
CA GLU A 27 2.03 -21.00 6.82
C GLU A 27 2.62 -20.55 8.18
N ALA A 28 1.95 -19.60 8.83
CA ALA A 28 2.31 -19.20 10.18
C ALA A 28 2.19 -20.41 11.12
N PRO A 29 3.27 -20.83 11.80
CA PRO A 29 3.20 -21.92 12.78
C PRO A 29 2.25 -21.57 13.92
N GLU A 30 1.69 -22.61 14.56
CA GLU A 30 0.86 -22.43 15.75
C GLU A 30 1.62 -21.64 16.82
N GLY A 31 0.97 -20.62 17.38
CA GLY A 31 1.54 -19.75 18.41
C GLY A 31 2.37 -18.56 17.89
N LEU A 32 2.76 -18.51 16.62
CA LEU A 32 3.55 -17.38 16.09
C LEU A 32 2.77 -16.05 16.18
N ILE A 33 1.54 -16.06 15.71
CA ILE A 33 0.69 -14.83 15.72
C ILE A 33 0.41 -14.41 17.16
N GLU A 34 0.03 -15.34 18.04
CA GLU A 34 -0.26 -15.08 19.44
C GLU A 34 0.96 -14.51 20.19
N THR A 35 2.15 -15.02 19.89
CA THR A 35 3.39 -14.52 20.48
C THR A 35 3.71 -13.11 19.97
N CYS A 36 3.53 -12.85 18.68
CA CYS A 36 3.67 -11.51 18.13
C CYS A 36 2.64 -10.54 18.74
N GLN A 37 1.40 -10.96 18.91
CA GLN A 37 0.35 -10.16 19.53
C GLN A 37 0.68 -9.80 21.00
N ALA A 38 1.26 -10.76 21.75
CA ALA A 38 1.68 -10.52 23.13
C ALA A 38 2.83 -9.51 23.21
N ASP A 39 3.82 -9.61 22.31
CA ASP A 39 4.96 -8.69 22.27
C ASP A 39 4.58 -7.29 21.76
N LEU A 40 3.55 -7.19 20.91
CA LEU A 40 3.17 -5.99 20.18
C LEU A 40 1.78 -5.45 20.56
N GLU A 41 1.27 -5.83 21.73
CA GLU A 41 0.02 -5.29 22.31
C GLU A 41 -1.17 -5.32 21.33
N GLY A 42 -1.24 -6.37 20.49
CA GLY A 42 -2.33 -6.56 19.54
C GLY A 42 -2.18 -5.80 18.20
N GLN A 43 -1.04 -5.17 17.93
CA GLN A 43 -0.76 -4.49 16.66
C GLN A 43 -0.47 -5.46 15.49
N VAL A 44 -0.60 -6.75 15.69
CA VAL A 44 -0.42 -7.81 14.69
C VAL A 44 -1.69 -8.62 14.56
N SER A 45 -2.07 -8.93 13.34
CA SER A 45 -3.20 -9.81 13.06
C SER A 45 -2.87 -10.83 11.96
N PRO A 46 -3.51 -12.02 12.00
CA PRO A 46 -3.48 -12.89 10.86
C PRO A 46 -4.30 -12.30 9.72
N GLU A 47 -3.86 -12.51 8.50
CA GLU A 47 -4.54 -12.10 7.28
C GLU A 47 -5.35 -13.25 6.67
N PHE A 48 -5.96 -13.02 5.49
CA PHE A 48 -6.83 -13.98 4.81
C PHE A 48 -6.13 -15.33 4.57
N LEU A 49 -4.88 -15.34 4.14
CA LEU A 49 -4.11 -16.58 3.96
C LEU A 49 -3.19 -16.83 5.15
N GLN A 50 -3.00 -18.12 5.50
CA GLN A 50 -2.17 -18.53 6.63
C GLN A 50 -0.69 -18.17 6.48
N CYS A 51 -0.23 -17.90 5.25
CA CYS A 51 1.12 -17.44 4.96
C CYS A 51 1.29 -15.91 5.05
N GLN A 52 0.27 -15.17 5.52
CA GLN A 52 0.27 -13.72 5.61
C GLN A 52 0.13 -13.24 7.05
N ILE A 53 0.85 -12.15 7.37
CA ILE A 53 0.76 -11.43 8.65
C ILE A 53 0.53 -9.96 8.35
N GLU A 54 -0.43 -9.34 9.02
CA GLU A 54 -0.66 -7.90 8.97
C GLU A 54 -0.16 -7.24 10.26
N VAL A 55 0.50 -6.09 10.13
CA VAL A 55 0.87 -5.22 11.23
C VAL A 55 0.27 -3.83 11.05
N GLY A 56 -0.08 -3.16 12.15
CA GLY A 56 -0.58 -1.79 12.14
C GLY A 56 0.10 -0.95 13.21
N THR A 57 0.57 0.24 12.84
CA THR A 57 1.14 1.18 13.80
C THR A 57 0.06 1.71 14.76
N GLN A 58 0.48 2.22 15.90
CA GLN A 58 -0.35 3.11 16.70
C GLN A 58 -0.69 4.39 15.91
N VAL A 59 -1.57 5.21 16.48
CA VAL A 59 -1.81 6.55 15.93
C VAL A 59 -0.57 7.40 16.17
N CYS A 60 0.16 7.74 15.10
CA CYS A 60 1.40 8.48 15.14
C CYS A 60 1.14 9.97 14.89
N ALA A 61 1.71 10.83 15.73
CA ALA A 61 1.61 12.28 15.52
C ALA A 61 2.54 12.76 14.39
N THR A 62 3.68 12.09 14.23
CA THR A 62 4.73 12.44 13.26
C THR A 62 5.20 11.20 12.49
N ILE A 63 5.92 11.43 11.39
CA ILE A 63 6.59 10.34 10.65
C ILE A 63 7.71 9.70 11.48
N ALA A 64 8.32 10.44 12.42
CA ALA A 64 9.33 9.90 13.33
C ALA A 64 8.72 8.87 14.28
N ASP A 65 7.53 9.15 14.84
CA ASP A 65 6.78 8.19 15.66
C ASP A 65 6.43 6.93 14.85
N ALA A 66 5.96 7.14 13.61
CA ALA A 66 5.64 6.03 12.71
C ALA A 66 6.87 5.18 12.38
N ARG A 67 8.05 5.80 12.19
CA ARG A 67 9.33 5.10 11.94
C ARG A 67 9.71 4.22 13.13
N GLU A 68 9.66 4.76 14.34
CA GLU A 68 10.01 4.01 15.55
C GLU A 68 9.08 2.80 15.72
N ASP A 69 7.77 3.03 15.59
CA ASP A 69 6.77 1.99 15.78
C ASP A 69 6.84 0.92 14.68
N LEU A 70 6.89 1.32 13.39
CA LEU A 70 6.95 0.37 12.27
C LEU A 70 8.25 -0.46 12.29
N ARG A 71 9.39 0.16 12.67
CA ARG A 71 10.66 -0.57 12.86
C ARG A 71 10.51 -1.61 13.97
N ARG A 72 9.91 -1.27 15.09
CA ARG A 72 9.64 -2.19 16.21
C ARG A 72 8.76 -3.35 15.76
N LEU A 73 7.69 -3.07 15.00
CA LEU A 73 6.77 -4.07 14.46
C LEU A 73 7.50 -5.04 13.53
N ARG A 74 8.21 -4.53 12.52
CA ARG A 74 9.00 -5.33 11.56
C ARG A 74 10.05 -6.18 12.27
N ALA A 75 10.85 -5.58 13.15
CA ALA A 75 11.90 -6.29 13.88
C ALA A 75 11.35 -7.41 14.78
N THR A 76 10.21 -7.18 15.43
CA THR A 76 9.58 -8.21 16.28
C THR A 76 9.04 -9.37 15.46
N VAL A 77 8.31 -9.09 14.35
CA VAL A 77 7.83 -10.15 13.45
C VAL A 77 9.00 -10.95 12.87
N ALA A 78 10.06 -10.26 12.41
CA ALA A 78 11.26 -10.91 11.87
C ALA A 78 11.94 -11.83 12.90
N ARG A 79 12.10 -11.35 14.13
CA ARG A 79 12.70 -12.11 15.23
C ARG A 79 11.88 -13.35 15.58
N ARG A 80 10.55 -13.20 15.71
CA ARG A 80 9.67 -14.33 16.04
C ARG A 80 9.55 -15.34 14.91
N ALA A 81 9.49 -14.90 13.65
CA ALA A 81 9.52 -15.79 12.49
C ALA A 81 10.83 -16.59 12.42
N ALA A 82 11.97 -15.97 12.77
CA ALA A 82 13.27 -16.61 12.78
C ALA A 82 13.38 -17.80 13.76
N GLU A 83 12.63 -17.79 14.86
CA GLU A 83 12.54 -18.89 15.82
C GLU A 83 11.99 -20.19 15.15
N HIS A 84 11.29 -20.03 14.02
CA HIS A 84 10.70 -21.12 13.23
C HIS A 84 11.38 -21.32 11.85
N ASN A 85 12.59 -20.81 11.67
CA ASN A 85 13.31 -20.82 10.37
C ASN A 85 12.56 -20.06 9.26
N LEU A 86 11.70 -19.10 9.60
CA LEU A 86 10.95 -18.27 8.66
C LEU A 86 11.52 -16.85 8.57
N SER A 87 11.20 -16.16 7.49
CA SER A 87 11.43 -14.73 7.32
C SER A 87 10.19 -14.06 6.74
N PRO A 88 9.77 -12.90 7.26
CA PRO A 88 8.81 -12.06 6.54
C PRO A 88 9.48 -11.41 5.34
N ILE A 89 8.68 -11.16 4.29
CA ILE A 89 9.02 -10.29 3.16
C ILE A 89 7.86 -9.32 2.92
N ALA A 90 8.16 -8.03 2.80
CA ALA A 90 7.18 -6.99 2.48
C ALA A 90 7.15 -6.77 0.96
N VAL A 91 6.42 -7.60 0.26
CA VAL A 91 6.26 -7.56 -1.20
C VAL A 91 4.83 -7.94 -1.56
N SER A 92 4.30 -7.34 -2.62
CA SER A 92 2.88 -7.53 -2.92
C SER A 92 2.53 -8.85 -3.59
N CYS A 93 3.47 -9.55 -4.23
CA CYS A 93 3.30 -10.90 -4.72
C CYS A 93 4.57 -11.71 -4.49
N HIS A 94 4.43 -12.96 -4.06
CA HIS A 94 5.57 -13.89 -4.05
C HIS A 94 6.00 -14.24 -5.48
N PRO A 95 7.29 -14.20 -5.81
CA PRO A 95 7.74 -14.34 -7.19
C PRO A 95 7.30 -15.61 -7.90
N PHE A 96 7.27 -16.75 -7.21
CA PHE A 96 7.00 -18.05 -7.85
C PHE A 96 5.95 -18.93 -7.16
N ALA A 97 5.34 -18.47 -6.07
CA ALA A 97 4.36 -19.30 -5.35
C ALA A 97 3.07 -19.51 -6.15
N ASP A 98 2.52 -20.72 -6.06
CA ASP A 98 1.19 -21.03 -6.61
C ASP A 98 0.12 -20.79 -5.56
N TRP A 99 -0.81 -19.87 -5.85
CA TRP A 99 -1.94 -19.54 -5.00
C TRP A 99 -2.87 -20.74 -4.72
N LYS A 100 -2.88 -21.75 -5.60
CA LYS A 100 -3.73 -22.94 -5.46
C LYS A 100 -3.34 -23.82 -4.28
N HIS A 101 -2.11 -23.71 -3.80
CA HIS A 101 -1.58 -24.45 -2.68
C HIS A 101 -1.66 -23.70 -1.36
N GLN A 102 -2.28 -22.51 -1.34
CA GLN A 102 -2.39 -21.73 -0.13
C GLN A 102 -3.72 -21.98 0.58
N HIS A 103 -3.69 -22.00 1.91
CA HIS A 103 -4.86 -22.20 2.75
C HIS A 103 -5.29 -20.86 3.39
N HIS A 104 -6.60 -20.67 3.49
CA HIS A 104 -7.13 -19.50 4.20
C HIS A 104 -7.11 -19.73 5.71
N THR A 105 -6.99 -18.64 6.44
CA THR A 105 -7.02 -18.67 7.91
C THR A 105 -8.40 -19.10 8.38
N ALA A 106 -8.46 -20.06 9.31
CA ALA A 106 -9.69 -20.63 9.85
C ALA A 106 -10.40 -19.61 10.77
N LYS A 107 -11.10 -18.66 10.18
CA LYS A 107 -11.96 -17.67 10.85
C LYS A 107 -13.27 -17.55 10.10
N GLN A 108 -14.40 -17.46 10.83
CA GLN A 108 -15.73 -17.34 10.26
C GLN A 108 -15.82 -16.20 9.21
N ARG A 109 -15.24 -15.04 9.48
CA ARG A 109 -15.17 -13.89 8.54
C ARG A 109 -14.53 -14.26 7.19
N TYR A 110 -13.51 -15.11 7.20
CA TYR A 110 -12.79 -15.53 5.99
C TYR A 110 -13.54 -16.63 5.24
N ASP A 111 -14.23 -17.51 5.95
CA ASP A 111 -15.13 -18.51 5.34
C ASP A 111 -16.29 -17.81 4.61
N GLU A 112 -16.89 -16.80 5.24
CA GLU A 112 -17.94 -15.96 4.64
C GLU A 112 -17.42 -15.20 3.42
N LEU A 113 -16.21 -14.63 3.49
CA LEU A 113 -15.56 -13.94 2.38
C LEU A 113 -15.32 -14.89 1.19
N GLN A 114 -14.84 -16.10 1.47
CA GLN A 114 -14.62 -17.11 0.45
C GLN A 114 -15.94 -17.54 -0.22
N GLN A 115 -17.01 -17.69 0.54
CA GLN A 115 -18.34 -18.01 0.01
C GLN A 115 -18.87 -16.86 -0.87
N ALA A 116 -18.74 -15.62 -0.41
CA ALA A 116 -19.24 -14.42 -1.11
C ALA A 116 -18.49 -14.14 -2.41
N LEU A 117 -17.16 -14.35 -2.43
CA LEU A 117 -16.30 -14.03 -3.58
C LEU A 117 -15.99 -15.25 -4.47
N GLY A 118 -16.25 -16.46 -4.00
CA GLY A 118 -16.04 -17.68 -4.76
C GLY A 118 -14.59 -17.86 -5.22
N GLY A 119 -14.39 -18.16 -6.49
CA GLY A 119 -13.06 -18.41 -7.07
C GLY A 119 -12.12 -17.21 -7.06
N VAL A 120 -12.63 -15.99 -6.91
CA VAL A 120 -11.81 -14.76 -6.85
C VAL A 120 -11.03 -14.69 -5.54
N ALA A 121 -11.67 -15.06 -4.41
CA ALA A 121 -11.01 -15.06 -3.10
C ALA A 121 -9.75 -15.93 -3.06
N ARG A 122 -9.76 -17.08 -3.75
CA ARG A 122 -8.62 -18.01 -3.77
C ARG A 122 -7.35 -17.43 -4.39
N ARG A 123 -7.48 -16.40 -5.24
CA ARG A 123 -6.34 -15.74 -5.88
C ARG A 123 -5.74 -14.61 -5.06
N MET A 124 -6.28 -14.32 -3.87
CA MET A 124 -5.84 -13.19 -3.03
C MET A 124 -4.49 -13.45 -2.32
N LEU A 125 -3.54 -14.09 -3.01
CA LEU A 125 -2.16 -14.19 -2.56
C LEU A 125 -1.41 -12.91 -2.90
N ILE A 126 -1.87 -11.82 -2.31
CA ILE A 126 -1.33 -10.47 -2.52
C ILE A 126 -1.26 -9.73 -1.19
N CYS A 127 -0.28 -8.86 -1.04
CA CYS A 127 -0.09 -7.99 0.11
C CYS A 127 -0.09 -6.53 -0.31
N GLY A 128 -0.53 -5.65 0.57
CA GLY A 128 -0.55 -4.21 0.37
C GLY A 128 0.08 -3.44 1.52
N MET A 129 0.13 -2.14 1.33
CA MET A 129 0.41 -1.16 2.37
C MET A 129 -0.72 -0.14 2.36
N HIS A 130 -1.29 0.13 3.54
CA HIS A 130 -2.33 1.12 3.70
C HIS A 130 -1.80 2.30 4.52
N ILE A 131 -2.11 3.51 4.08
CA ILE A 131 -1.69 4.75 4.75
C ILE A 131 -2.94 5.50 5.17
N HIS A 132 -3.10 5.67 6.47
CA HIS A 132 -4.17 6.44 7.08
C HIS A 132 -3.68 7.84 7.41
N VAL A 133 -4.44 8.85 6.99
CA VAL A 133 -4.22 10.24 7.40
C VAL A 133 -5.44 10.72 8.18
N GLY A 134 -5.22 11.15 9.43
CA GLY A 134 -6.26 11.57 10.37
C GLY A 134 -6.95 12.86 9.94
N ILE A 135 -8.26 12.80 9.75
CA ILE A 135 -9.13 13.93 9.39
C ILE A 135 -10.46 13.73 10.11
N GLU A 136 -10.66 14.43 11.23
CA GLU A 136 -11.85 14.29 12.08
C GLU A 136 -13.15 14.69 11.35
N ASP A 137 -13.12 15.78 10.58
CA ASP A 137 -14.28 16.29 9.86
C ASP A 137 -14.64 15.39 8.66
N PRO A 138 -15.78 14.67 8.70
CA PRO A 138 -16.20 13.80 7.62
C PRO A 138 -16.50 14.55 6.32
N ALA A 139 -16.96 15.80 6.40
CA ALA A 139 -17.20 16.62 5.21
C ALA A 139 -15.87 16.97 4.53
N LEU A 140 -14.82 17.21 5.31
CA LEU A 140 -13.47 17.44 4.78
C LEU A 140 -12.93 16.18 4.11
N ARG A 141 -13.14 14.99 4.67
CA ARG A 141 -12.73 13.72 4.02
C ARG A 141 -13.32 13.59 2.63
N ILE A 142 -14.61 13.85 2.47
CA ILE A 142 -15.30 13.77 1.17
C ILE A 142 -14.83 14.86 0.20
N ASP A 143 -14.55 16.07 0.68
CA ASP A 143 -14.03 17.14 -0.18
C ASP A 143 -12.61 16.87 -0.69
N LEU A 144 -11.75 16.27 0.14
CA LEU A 144 -10.37 15.95 -0.24
C LEU A 144 -10.24 14.69 -1.10
N MET A 145 -11.13 13.72 -0.94
CA MET A 145 -11.04 12.43 -1.60
C MET A 145 -10.89 12.51 -3.13
N PRO A 146 -11.72 13.23 -3.90
CA PRO A 146 -11.56 13.35 -5.34
C PRO A 146 -10.29 14.12 -5.75
N GLN A 147 -9.77 15.01 -4.89
CA GLN A 147 -8.53 15.74 -5.14
C GLN A 147 -7.31 14.82 -4.93
N LEU A 148 -7.34 13.96 -3.90
CA LEU A 148 -6.32 12.95 -3.62
C LEU A 148 -6.25 11.88 -4.71
N CYS A 149 -7.36 11.54 -5.38
CA CYS A 149 -7.37 10.57 -6.46
C CYS A 149 -6.38 10.89 -7.59
N TYR A 150 -6.12 12.18 -7.85
CA TYR A 150 -5.11 12.59 -8.81
C TYR A 150 -3.71 12.07 -8.47
N PHE A 151 -3.38 11.94 -7.18
CA PHE A 151 -2.05 11.55 -6.70
C PHE A 151 -1.87 10.04 -6.54
N LEU A 152 -2.96 9.27 -6.55
CA LEU A 152 -2.90 7.82 -6.35
C LEU A 152 -1.99 7.09 -7.36
N PRO A 153 -2.02 7.41 -8.68
CA PRO A 153 -1.10 6.81 -9.63
C PRO A 153 0.39 7.07 -9.33
N HIS A 154 0.71 8.21 -8.72
CA HIS A 154 2.09 8.56 -8.37
C HIS A 154 2.57 7.72 -7.18
N LEU A 155 1.70 7.54 -6.16
CA LEU A 155 1.97 6.67 -5.02
C LEU A 155 2.14 5.21 -5.47
N LEU A 156 1.26 4.74 -6.36
CA LEU A 156 1.39 3.40 -6.95
C LEU A 156 2.71 3.25 -7.69
N ALA A 157 3.06 4.19 -8.58
CA ALA A 157 4.28 4.10 -9.38
C ALA A 157 5.54 3.97 -8.51
N LEU A 158 5.60 4.73 -7.41
CA LEU A 158 6.72 4.70 -6.45
C LEU A 158 6.76 3.42 -5.60
N SER A 159 5.61 2.81 -5.32
CA SER A 159 5.50 1.64 -4.42
C SER A 159 5.62 0.30 -5.12
N THR A 160 5.61 0.23 -6.47
CA THR A 160 5.51 -1.04 -7.21
C THR A 160 6.51 -2.10 -6.75
N SER A 161 6.00 -3.30 -6.40
CA SER A 161 6.80 -4.42 -5.87
C SER A 161 6.35 -5.80 -6.35
N SER A 162 5.44 -5.89 -7.33
CA SER A 162 4.87 -7.19 -7.72
C SER A 162 4.98 -7.48 -9.22
N PRO A 163 6.21 -7.61 -9.77
CA PRO A 163 6.40 -7.85 -11.21
C PRO A 163 6.18 -9.30 -11.62
N TYR A 164 6.24 -10.24 -10.67
CA TYR A 164 6.16 -11.68 -10.92
C TYR A 164 4.87 -12.28 -10.37
N TRP A 165 4.38 -13.31 -11.07
CA TRP A 165 3.25 -14.12 -10.63
C TRP A 165 3.42 -15.57 -11.10
N GLN A 166 3.40 -16.52 -10.15
CA GLN A 166 3.58 -17.96 -10.42
C GLN A 166 4.84 -18.31 -11.26
N GLY A 167 5.93 -17.59 -11.04
CA GLY A 167 7.20 -17.79 -11.75
C GLY A 167 7.37 -16.99 -13.04
N ASP A 168 6.32 -16.38 -13.56
CA ASP A 168 6.35 -15.61 -14.80
C ASP A 168 6.54 -14.11 -14.55
N ASP A 169 7.34 -13.44 -15.38
CA ASP A 169 7.33 -11.96 -15.45
C ASP A 169 6.04 -11.52 -16.14
N THR A 170 5.18 -10.86 -15.39
CA THR A 170 3.88 -10.39 -15.87
C THR A 170 3.97 -9.20 -16.82
N ASN A 171 5.17 -8.63 -17.00
CA ASN A 171 5.38 -7.35 -17.63
C ASN A 171 4.65 -6.16 -16.97
N LEU A 172 4.08 -6.33 -15.79
CA LEU A 172 3.52 -5.25 -14.96
C LEU A 172 4.50 -4.92 -13.84
N ALA A 173 4.54 -3.67 -13.39
CA ALA A 173 5.30 -3.29 -12.19
C ALA A 173 4.52 -3.61 -10.91
N SER A 174 3.18 -3.56 -10.96
CA SER A 174 2.26 -4.01 -9.90
C SER A 174 1.23 -5.00 -10.47
N TYR A 175 1.49 -6.29 -10.33
CA TYR A 175 0.51 -7.34 -10.63
C TYR A 175 -0.57 -7.45 -9.55
N ARG A 176 -0.27 -7.04 -8.31
CA ARG A 176 -1.23 -7.01 -7.19
C ARG A 176 -2.57 -6.42 -7.59
N LEU A 177 -2.58 -5.27 -8.26
CA LEU A 177 -3.81 -4.61 -8.66
C LEU A 177 -4.61 -5.41 -9.70
N THR A 178 -3.95 -6.17 -10.58
CA THR A 178 -4.64 -7.09 -11.51
C THR A 178 -5.43 -8.15 -10.76
N VAL A 179 -4.88 -8.68 -9.67
CA VAL A 179 -5.58 -9.65 -8.80
C VAL A 179 -6.69 -8.94 -8.02
N PHE A 180 -6.36 -7.80 -7.42
CA PHE A 180 -7.25 -7.05 -6.54
C PHE A 180 -8.49 -6.52 -7.28
N ASP A 181 -8.32 -6.02 -8.50
CA ASP A 181 -9.42 -5.47 -9.32
C ASP A 181 -10.43 -6.54 -9.81
N ASN A 182 -10.17 -7.83 -9.57
CA ASN A 182 -11.21 -8.85 -9.76
C ASN A 182 -12.26 -8.86 -8.63
N LEU A 183 -11.98 -8.23 -7.50
CA LEU A 183 -12.94 -8.09 -6.41
C LEU A 183 -13.99 -7.02 -6.75
N PRO A 184 -15.22 -7.15 -6.24
CA PRO A 184 -16.21 -6.09 -6.38
C PRO A 184 -15.80 -4.85 -5.56
N ARG A 185 -16.23 -3.67 -5.99
CA ARG A 185 -16.05 -2.41 -5.26
C ARG A 185 -14.58 -2.01 -5.04
N THR A 186 -13.72 -2.29 -6.02
CA THR A 186 -12.31 -1.89 -6.10
C THR A 186 -12.12 -0.71 -7.05
N GLY A 187 -10.86 -0.25 -7.22
CA GLY A 187 -10.48 0.85 -8.11
C GLY A 187 -10.73 2.22 -7.50
N LEU A 188 -10.81 3.25 -8.35
CA LEU A 188 -11.02 4.63 -7.89
C LEU A 188 -12.41 4.81 -7.27
N PRO A 189 -12.51 5.56 -6.14
CA PRO A 189 -13.81 5.82 -5.52
C PRO A 189 -14.70 6.68 -6.44
N PRO A 190 -16.03 6.55 -6.33
CA PRO A 190 -16.96 7.51 -6.91
C PRO A 190 -16.76 8.92 -6.33
N ILE A 191 -17.15 9.95 -7.07
CA ILE A 191 -17.15 11.32 -6.58
C ILE A 191 -18.47 11.58 -5.83
N PHE A 192 -18.38 11.88 -4.54
CA PHE A 192 -19.50 12.27 -3.70
C PHE A 192 -19.48 13.79 -3.47
N GLN A 193 -20.66 14.40 -3.44
CA GLN A 193 -20.82 15.84 -3.21
C GLN A 193 -20.85 16.17 -1.70
N SER A 194 -21.17 15.19 -0.85
CA SER A 194 -21.28 15.41 0.58
C SER A 194 -21.16 14.09 1.37
N TRP A 195 -20.84 14.20 2.66
CA TRP A 195 -20.83 13.05 3.57
C TRP A 195 -22.20 12.35 3.66
N PRO A 196 -23.35 13.04 3.78
CA PRO A 196 -24.65 12.36 3.74
C PRO A 196 -24.94 11.61 2.45
N GLU A 197 -24.40 12.05 1.30
CA GLU A 197 -24.51 11.29 0.04
C GLU A 197 -23.72 9.99 0.09
N TYR A 198 -22.49 10.05 0.60
CA TYR A 198 -21.67 8.86 0.84
C TYR A 198 -22.39 7.87 1.76
N GLU A 199 -22.91 8.33 2.91
CA GLU A 199 -23.64 7.48 3.86
C GLU A 199 -24.89 6.85 3.24
N ARG A 200 -25.70 7.62 2.49
CA ARG A 200 -26.88 7.04 1.81
C ARG A 200 -26.48 6.00 0.77
N THR A 201 -25.43 6.27 0.01
CA THR A 201 -25.02 5.36 -1.08
C THR A 201 -24.47 4.04 -0.51
N THR A 202 -23.59 4.11 0.48
CA THR A 202 -23.03 2.92 1.12
C THR A 202 -24.08 2.21 2.00
N GLY A 203 -24.90 2.98 2.70
CA GLY A 203 -26.02 2.48 3.52
C GLY A 203 -27.02 1.67 2.71
N THR A 204 -27.31 2.06 1.45
CA THR A 204 -28.17 1.27 0.57
C THR A 204 -27.67 -0.16 0.39
N LEU A 205 -26.35 -0.37 0.24
CA LEU A 205 -25.79 -1.72 0.11
C LEU A 205 -25.87 -2.50 1.43
N ILE A 206 -25.71 -1.81 2.56
CA ILE A 206 -25.82 -2.40 3.90
C ILE A 206 -27.28 -2.79 4.18
N ASP A 207 -28.22 -1.90 3.94
CA ASP A 207 -29.67 -2.13 4.17
C ASP A 207 -30.21 -3.28 3.33
N LEU A 208 -29.67 -3.48 2.13
CA LEU A 208 -30.01 -4.61 1.25
C LEU A 208 -29.27 -5.91 1.63
N GLY A 209 -28.38 -5.88 2.61
CA GLY A 209 -27.55 -7.04 2.99
C GLY A 209 -26.53 -7.44 1.92
N ALA A 210 -26.21 -6.55 0.96
CA ALA A 210 -25.19 -6.82 -0.06
C ALA A 210 -23.77 -6.75 0.51
N ILE A 211 -23.58 -5.98 1.57
CA ILE A 211 -22.38 -5.91 2.40
C ILE A 211 -22.77 -5.73 3.86
N GLU A 212 -21.95 -6.22 4.78
CA GLU A 212 -22.17 -6.07 6.22
C GLU A 212 -21.93 -4.62 6.68
N ASP A 213 -20.83 -4.04 6.20
CA ASP A 213 -20.40 -2.67 6.49
C ASP A 213 -19.45 -2.16 5.40
N THR A 214 -18.93 -0.93 5.55
CA THR A 214 -18.07 -0.30 4.57
C THR A 214 -16.65 -0.90 4.52
N THR A 215 -16.27 -1.83 5.39
CA THR A 215 -15.00 -2.59 5.26
C THR A 215 -14.99 -3.48 4.02
N LYS A 216 -16.16 -3.79 3.46
CA LYS A 216 -16.31 -4.57 2.20
C LYS A 216 -16.24 -3.69 0.94
N ILE A 217 -15.87 -2.42 1.07
CA ILE A 217 -15.59 -1.49 -0.03
C ILE A 217 -14.08 -1.32 -0.10
N TRP A 218 -13.48 -1.75 -1.22
CA TRP A 218 -12.02 -1.84 -1.38
C TRP A 218 -11.47 -0.84 -2.38
N TRP A 219 -12.01 0.40 -2.40
CA TRP A 219 -11.48 1.46 -3.26
C TRP A 219 -10.00 1.76 -2.94
N ASP A 220 -9.28 2.26 -3.93
CA ASP A 220 -7.87 2.68 -3.82
C ASP A 220 -7.64 3.78 -2.75
N LEU A 221 -8.70 4.54 -2.46
CA LEU A 221 -8.79 5.56 -1.41
C LEU A 221 -10.20 5.54 -0.85
N ARG A 222 -10.35 5.46 0.48
CA ARG A 222 -11.67 5.47 1.12
C ARG A 222 -11.66 6.17 2.48
N PRO A 223 -12.80 6.70 2.95
CA PRO A 223 -12.98 6.96 4.37
C PRO A 223 -12.89 5.65 5.15
N SER A 224 -12.05 5.58 6.18
CA SER A 224 -11.97 4.37 7.00
C SER A 224 -13.27 4.14 7.76
N HIS A 225 -13.68 2.88 7.88
CA HIS A 225 -14.85 2.47 8.67
C HIS A 225 -14.63 2.66 10.18
N ARG A 226 -13.40 2.39 10.62
CA ARG A 226 -13.06 2.33 12.06
C ARG A 226 -12.49 3.63 12.61
N PHE A 227 -11.77 4.38 11.78
CA PHE A 227 -10.99 5.53 12.20
C PHE A 227 -11.42 6.79 11.46
N PRO A 228 -11.30 7.98 12.07
CA PRO A 228 -11.59 9.24 11.39
C PRO A 228 -10.46 9.61 10.42
N THR A 229 -10.19 8.75 9.43
CA THR A 229 -9.08 8.90 8.48
C THR A 229 -9.55 8.79 7.04
N LEU A 230 -8.76 9.34 6.10
CA LEU A 230 -8.70 8.84 4.72
C LEU A 230 -7.62 7.78 4.62
N GLU A 231 -7.98 6.63 4.09
CA GLU A 231 -7.15 5.43 3.95
C GLU A 231 -6.77 5.26 2.49
N THR A 232 -5.48 5.42 2.20
CA THR A 232 -4.88 5.14 0.89
C THR A 232 -4.48 3.68 0.82
N ARG A 233 -5.00 2.92 -0.14
CA ARG A 233 -4.87 1.46 -0.26
C ARG A 233 -4.14 1.00 -1.53
N ILE A 234 -3.88 1.93 -2.45
CA ILE A 234 -3.34 1.62 -3.78
C ILE A 234 -1.89 1.11 -3.74
N CYS A 235 -1.13 1.42 -2.69
CA CYS A 235 0.29 1.12 -2.61
C CYS A 235 0.56 -0.39 -2.52
N ASP A 236 1.53 -0.87 -3.31
CA ASP A 236 2.14 -2.16 -3.06
C ASP A 236 2.93 -2.12 -1.74
N ALA A 237 3.11 -3.27 -1.09
CA ALA A 237 3.97 -3.41 0.08
C ALA A 237 5.43 -3.10 -0.29
N SER A 238 6.12 -2.35 0.58
CA SER A 238 7.50 -1.91 0.32
C SER A 238 8.50 -2.74 1.14
N PRO A 239 9.49 -3.41 0.51
CA PRO A 239 10.49 -4.17 1.25
C PRO A 239 11.29 -3.30 2.22
N ARG A 240 11.73 -2.12 1.77
CA ARG A 240 12.53 -1.20 2.60
C ARG A 240 11.64 -0.33 3.46
N LEU A 241 11.95 -0.28 4.76
CA LEU A 241 11.21 0.51 5.74
C LEU A 241 11.19 2.01 5.37
N GLU A 242 12.35 2.58 5.02
CA GLU A 242 12.45 4.01 4.71
C GLU A 242 11.65 4.39 3.45
N HIS A 243 11.47 3.47 2.48
CA HIS A 243 10.61 3.70 1.33
C HIS A 243 9.12 3.73 1.72
N ALA A 244 8.69 2.82 2.62
CA ALA A 244 7.32 2.84 3.15
C ALA A 244 7.01 4.15 3.89
N LEU A 245 7.94 4.61 4.73
CA LEU A 245 7.82 5.87 5.47
C LEU A 245 7.81 7.09 4.53
N ALA A 246 8.63 7.08 3.47
CA ALA A 246 8.64 8.16 2.48
C ALA A 246 7.28 8.28 1.75
N LEU A 247 6.64 7.15 1.43
CA LEU A 247 5.29 7.13 0.83
C LEU A 247 4.22 7.64 1.82
N ALA A 248 4.34 7.30 3.10
CA ALA A 248 3.45 7.81 4.14
C ALA A 248 3.62 9.33 4.33
N ALA A 249 4.87 9.81 4.37
CA ALA A 249 5.19 11.24 4.44
C ALA A 249 4.65 12.00 3.22
N LEU A 250 4.80 11.44 2.01
CA LEU A 250 4.26 12.02 0.79
C LEU A 250 2.73 12.14 0.86
N THR A 251 2.05 11.09 1.29
CA THR A 251 0.58 11.07 1.43
C THR A 251 0.11 12.13 2.44
N GLN A 252 0.81 12.26 3.58
CA GLN A 252 0.53 13.27 4.60
C GLN A 252 0.76 14.70 4.08
N ALA A 253 1.87 14.94 3.40
CA ALA A 253 2.22 16.27 2.85
C ALA A 253 1.22 16.68 1.76
N ILE A 254 0.82 15.78 0.85
CA ILE A 254 -0.24 16.02 -0.13
C ILE A 254 -1.54 16.39 0.57
N THR A 255 -1.95 15.62 1.57
CA THR A 255 -3.19 15.88 2.32
C THR A 255 -3.16 17.25 3.01
N ARG A 256 -2.02 17.61 3.63
CA ARG A 256 -1.84 18.92 4.24
C ARG A 256 -1.94 20.05 3.21
N ARG A 257 -1.29 19.89 2.06
CA ARG A 257 -1.37 20.83 0.94
C ARG A 257 -2.82 21.08 0.51
N LEU A 258 -3.61 20.03 0.35
CA LEU A 258 -5.00 20.13 -0.04
C LEU A 258 -5.86 20.84 1.04
N CYS A 259 -5.63 20.56 2.32
CA CYS A 259 -6.26 21.27 3.43
C CYS A 259 -5.92 22.77 3.39
N ARG A 260 -4.66 23.11 3.12
CA ARG A 260 -4.19 24.50 3.03
C ARG A 260 -4.79 25.25 1.84
N LEU A 261 -4.90 24.59 0.67
CA LEU A 261 -5.62 25.13 -0.48
C LEU A 261 -7.06 25.49 -0.12
N ARG A 262 -7.76 24.58 0.56
CA ARG A 262 -9.15 24.82 1.00
C ARG A 262 -9.26 26.03 1.95
N GLN A 263 -8.32 26.22 2.88
CA GLN A 263 -8.30 27.42 3.74
C GLN A 263 -8.16 28.73 2.95
N GLN A 264 -7.51 28.67 1.80
CA GLN A 264 -7.35 29.80 0.87
C GLN A 264 -8.52 29.94 -0.11
N ASN A 265 -9.60 29.16 0.07
CA ASN A 265 -10.73 29.07 -0.87
C ASN A 265 -10.29 28.60 -2.28
N LEU A 266 -9.29 27.74 -2.33
CA LEU A 266 -8.77 27.10 -3.52
C LEU A 266 -8.96 25.59 -3.40
N ARG A 267 -8.82 24.90 -4.51
CA ARG A 267 -8.80 23.41 -4.53
C ARG A 267 -7.84 22.91 -5.60
N TRP A 268 -7.39 21.67 -5.43
CA TRP A 268 -6.63 20.99 -6.49
C TRP A 268 -7.53 20.72 -7.70
N ARG A 269 -6.90 20.59 -8.87
CA ARG A 269 -7.61 20.26 -10.12
C ARG A 269 -8.35 18.93 -9.98
N LEU A 270 -9.61 18.91 -10.39
CA LEU A 270 -10.39 17.67 -10.50
C LEU A 270 -10.37 17.19 -11.94
N TYR A 271 -10.04 15.93 -12.10
CA TYR A 271 -10.11 15.23 -13.37
C TYR A 271 -11.10 14.07 -13.26
N ASP A 272 -11.69 13.73 -14.39
CA ASP A 272 -12.57 12.56 -14.46
C ASP A 272 -11.80 11.28 -14.13
N ASN A 273 -12.47 10.35 -13.45
CA ASN A 273 -11.87 9.06 -13.07
C ASN A 273 -11.35 8.27 -14.29
N PHE A 274 -11.94 8.46 -15.47
CA PHE A 274 -11.44 7.85 -16.72
C PHE A 274 -10.00 8.27 -17.02
N LEU A 275 -9.68 9.57 -16.87
CA LEU A 275 -8.32 10.07 -17.08
C LEU A 275 -7.36 9.59 -15.99
N ILE A 276 -7.80 9.64 -14.72
CA ILE A 276 -6.96 9.15 -13.61
C ILE A 276 -6.68 7.65 -13.74
N SER A 277 -7.67 6.87 -14.23
CA SER A 277 -7.51 5.44 -14.50
C SER A 277 -6.45 5.14 -15.55
N GLU A 278 -6.26 6.01 -16.54
CA GLU A 278 -5.17 5.86 -17.51
C GLU A 278 -3.79 6.00 -16.83
N ASN A 279 -3.62 6.97 -15.94
CA ASN A 279 -2.39 7.08 -15.15
C ASN A 279 -2.24 5.92 -14.14
N ARG A 280 -3.35 5.44 -13.55
CA ARG A 280 -3.35 4.25 -12.69
C ARG A 280 -2.84 3.03 -13.46
N TRP A 281 -3.31 2.83 -14.70
CA TRP A 281 -2.84 1.78 -15.58
C TRP A 281 -1.35 1.96 -15.94
N ARG A 282 -0.92 3.18 -16.28
CA ARG A 282 0.49 3.46 -16.57
C ARG A 282 1.39 3.15 -15.38
N ALA A 283 1.01 3.58 -14.18
CA ALA A 283 1.72 3.28 -12.95
C ALA A 283 1.79 1.76 -12.70
N GLN A 284 0.67 1.05 -12.84
CA GLN A 284 0.60 -0.40 -12.70
C GLN A 284 1.48 -1.13 -13.72
N ARG A 285 1.48 -0.66 -14.97
CA ARG A 285 2.21 -1.28 -16.07
C ARG A 285 3.71 -0.96 -16.03
N TYR A 286 4.07 0.28 -15.83
CA TYR A 286 5.42 0.77 -16.04
C TYR A 286 6.12 1.22 -14.76
N GLY A 287 5.40 1.37 -13.63
CA GLY A 287 5.95 2.01 -12.45
C GLY A 287 6.45 3.41 -12.78
N ILE A 288 7.71 3.67 -12.47
CA ILE A 288 8.35 4.97 -12.70
C ILE A 288 9.06 5.09 -14.07
N THR A 289 9.10 4.02 -14.89
CA THR A 289 10.00 3.98 -16.06
C THR A 289 9.51 4.78 -17.26
N GLU A 290 8.18 4.86 -17.49
CA GLU A 290 7.58 5.52 -18.67
C GLU A 290 6.88 6.84 -18.34
N GLY A 291 6.98 7.29 -17.09
CA GLY A 291 6.34 8.50 -16.62
C GLY A 291 4.80 8.45 -16.61
N LEU A 292 4.19 9.55 -16.19
CA LEU A 292 2.73 9.71 -16.12
C LEU A 292 2.26 10.90 -16.96
N ILE A 293 0.96 10.89 -17.30
CA ILE A 293 0.34 11.99 -18.04
C ILE A 293 0.11 13.17 -17.09
N ASP A 294 0.70 14.31 -17.39
CA ASP A 294 0.26 15.59 -16.86
C ASP A 294 -0.92 16.10 -17.70
N PHE A 295 -2.10 16.06 -17.11
CA PHE A 295 -3.33 16.49 -17.80
C PHE A 295 -3.40 18.01 -17.99
N GLY A 296 -2.63 18.79 -17.20
CA GLY A 296 -2.53 20.24 -17.37
C GLY A 296 -1.74 20.61 -18.63
N ASP A 297 -0.57 20.01 -18.77
CA ASP A 297 0.33 20.25 -19.90
C ASP A 297 0.00 19.37 -21.11
N ARG A 298 -0.87 18.36 -20.95
CA ARG A 298 -1.22 17.35 -21.96
C ARG A 298 0.01 16.65 -22.53
N SER A 299 0.93 16.27 -21.66
CA SER A 299 2.16 15.57 -22.01
C SER A 299 2.44 14.42 -21.04
N ILE A 300 3.24 13.45 -21.46
CA ILE A 300 3.77 12.43 -20.59
C ILE A 300 5.09 12.99 -20.03
N LYS A 301 5.14 13.18 -18.71
CA LYS A 301 6.35 13.66 -18.03
C LYS A 301 7.14 12.48 -17.48
N PRO A 302 8.47 12.48 -17.63
CA PRO A 302 9.35 11.53 -16.94
C PRO A 302 9.14 11.61 -15.42
N PHE A 303 9.32 10.49 -14.72
CA PHE A 303 8.97 10.44 -13.31
C PHE A 303 9.89 11.27 -12.40
N ASP A 304 11.15 11.43 -12.78
CA ASP A 304 12.09 12.34 -12.10
C ASP A 304 11.62 13.80 -12.13
N ALA A 305 11.17 14.28 -13.29
CA ALA A 305 10.61 15.62 -13.42
C ALA A 305 9.31 15.79 -12.60
N LEU A 306 8.43 14.77 -12.59
CA LEU A 306 7.23 14.79 -11.74
C LEU A 306 7.57 14.81 -10.26
N LEU A 307 8.61 14.08 -9.84
CA LEU A 307 9.07 14.09 -8.45
C LEU A 307 9.61 15.45 -8.06
N ASP A 308 10.44 16.09 -8.91
CA ASP A 308 10.93 17.44 -8.66
C ASP A 308 9.78 18.43 -8.48
N GLU A 309 8.79 18.41 -9.37
CA GLU A 309 7.58 19.24 -9.24
C GLU A 309 6.83 18.97 -7.92
N PHE A 310 6.78 17.71 -7.45
CA PHE A 310 6.13 17.38 -6.18
C PHE A 310 6.91 17.90 -4.98
N LEU A 311 8.23 17.73 -4.97
CA LEU A 311 9.06 18.22 -3.87
C LEU A 311 8.97 19.75 -3.76
N ASP A 312 8.99 20.46 -4.88
CA ASP A 312 8.80 21.91 -4.92
C ASP A 312 7.38 22.30 -4.44
N LEU A 313 6.35 21.61 -4.94
CA LEU A 313 4.95 21.86 -4.58
C LEU A 313 4.70 21.68 -3.08
N LEU A 314 5.33 20.67 -2.48
CA LEU A 314 5.09 20.24 -1.11
C LEU A 314 6.10 20.79 -0.10
N ALA A 315 7.10 21.58 -0.53
CA ALA A 315 8.20 22.04 0.31
C ALA A 315 7.74 22.70 1.63
N GLU A 316 6.78 23.64 1.56
CA GLU A 316 6.19 24.31 2.73
C GLU A 316 5.44 23.34 3.64
N ASP A 317 4.77 22.35 3.06
CA ASP A 317 3.99 21.36 3.79
C ASP A 317 4.90 20.32 4.45
N ALA A 318 5.96 19.90 3.77
CA ALA A 318 7.00 19.02 4.30
C ALA A 318 7.79 19.67 5.44
N GLU A 319 8.18 20.94 5.30
CA GLU A 319 8.83 21.68 6.38
C GLU A 319 7.96 21.78 7.62
N ALA A 320 6.68 22.12 7.44
CA ALA A 320 5.72 22.24 8.54
C ALA A 320 5.41 20.90 9.25
N LEU A 321 5.56 19.77 8.55
CA LEU A 321 5.39 18.41 9.10
C LEU A 321 6.70 17.83 9.61
N GLY A 322 7.85 18.46 9.33
CA GLY A 322 9.18 17.94 9.66
C GLY A 322 9.58 16.73 8.79
N THR A 323 9.03 16.59 7.58
CA THR A 323 9.18 15.40 6.71
C THR A 323 10.04 15.67 5.46
N THR A 324 10.78 16.78 5.41
CA THR A 324 11.60 17.13 4.24
C THR A 324 12.60 16.02 3.91
N GLY A 325 13.28 15.45 4.92
CA GLY A 325 14.24 14.36 4.71
C GLY A 325 13.58 13.08 4.20
N ASP A 326 12.37 12.78 4.67
CA ASP A 326 11.61 11.62 4.23
C ASP A 326 11.17 11.76 2.76
N LEU A 327 10.77 12.95 2.34
CA LEU A 327 10.43 13.20 0.94
C LEU A 327 11.67 13.14 0.03
N GLU A 328 12.84 13.55 0.48
CA GLU A 328 14.10 13.39 -0.29
C GLU A 328 14.45 11.91 -0.52
N THR A 329 14.06 10.98 0.38
CA THR A 329 14.21 9.54 0.18
C THR A 329 13.48 9.03 -1.08
N LEU A 330 12.44 9.74 -1.56
CA LEU A 330 11.77 9.39 -2.81
C LEU A 330 12.72 9.51 -4.02
N ARG A 331 13.75 10.36 -3.95
CA ARG A 331 14.80 10.45 -4.98
C ARG A 331 15.61 9.15 -5.08
N ASP A 332 15.83 8.49 -3.95
CA ASP A 332 16.53 7.20 -3.94
C ASP A 332 15.72 6.13 -4.65
N ILE A 333 14.37 6.15 -4.47
CA ILE A 333 13.48 5.24 -5.20
C ILE A 333 13.58 5.47 -6.71
N VAL A 334 13.58 6.74 -7.15
CA VAL A 334 13.67 7.07 -8.58
C VAL A 334 15.05 6.71 -9.14
N ALA A 335 16.13 6.99 -8.39
CA ALA A 335 17.50 6.74 -8.82
C ALA A 335 17.87 5.23 -8.85
N THR A 336 17.41 4.45 -7.85
CA THR A 336 17.76 3.03 -7.71
C THR A 336 16.71 2.08 -8.31
N GLY A 337 15.57 2.61 -8.69
CA GLY A 337 14.39 1.86 -9.13
C GLY A 337 13.50 1.40 -7.98
N THR A 338 12.23 1.16 -8.29
CA THR A 338 11.27 0.54 -7.36
C THR A 338 11.66 -0.91 -7.06
N SER A 339 11.02 -1.53 -6.06
CA SER A 339 11.25 -2.96 -5.78
C SER A 339 11.01 -3.82 -7.03
N ALA A 340 9.99 -3.54 -7.84
CA ALA A 340 9.74 -4.27 -9.09
C ALA A 340 10.92 -4.19 -10.06
N THR A 341 11.56 -3.03 -10.18
CA THR A 341 12.75 -2.83 -11.03
C THR A 341 13.94 -3.61 -10.48
N ARG A 342 14.19 -3.54 -9.17
CA ARG A 342 15.31 -4.24 -8.53
C ARG A 342 15.14 -5.75 -8.59
N GLN A 343 13.92 -6.27 -8.37
CA GLN A 343 13.62 -7.70 -8.51
C GLN A 343 13.96 -8.21 -9.92
N ARG A 344 13.57 -7.47 -10.98
CA ARG A 344 13.91 -7.84 -12.36
C ARG A 344 15.41 -7.82 -12.62
N ALA A 345 16.14 -6.86 -12.06
CA ALA A 345 17.59 -6.80 -12.17
C ALA A 345 18.28 -8.01 -11.50
N VAL A 346 17.84 -8.39 -10.30
CA VAL A 346 18.31 -9.57 -9.56
C VAL A 346 17.99 -10.86 -10.32
N HIS A 347 16.77 -10.99 -10.82
CA HIS A 347 16.33 -12.14 -11.62
C HIS A 347 17.20 -12.33 -12.87
N ALA A 348 17.40 -11.25 -13.62
CA ALA A 348 18.24 -11.29 -14.83
C ALA A 348 19.70 -11.62 -14.53
N ASP A 349 20.25 -11.12 -13.42
CA ASP A 349 21.61 -11.41 -13.00
C ASP A 349 21.78 -12.87 -12.59
N ALA A 350 20.85 -13.41 -11.80
CA ALA A 350 20.83 -14.81 -11.38
C ALA A 350 20.73 -15.76 -12.59
N ALA A 351 19.86 -15.47 -13.56
CA ALA A 351 19.73 -16.24 -14.79
C ALA A 351 21.05 -16.28 -15.59
N ARG A 352 21.76 -15.15 -15.70
CA ARG A 352 23.07 -15.10 -16.35
C ARG A 352 24.13 -15.94 -15.63
N LYS A 353 24.03 -16.07 -14.32
CA LYS A 353 24.94 -16.86 -13.48
C LYS A 353 24.57 -18.34 -13.39
N GLY A 354 23.47 -18.77 -14.02
CA GLY A 354 22.96 -20.14 -13.96
C GLY A 354 22.39 -20.53 -12.58
N GLN A 355 21.98 -19.54 -11.80
CA GLN A 355 21.29 -19.70 -10.51
C GLN A 355 19.77 -19.71 -10.72
N ASP A 356 19.01 -20.20 -9.74
CA ASP A 356 17.56 -20.08 -9.75
C ASP A 356 17.13 -18.61 -9.58
N PRO A 357 16.52 -17.97 -10.61
CA PRO A 357 16.21 -16.55 -10.56
C PRO A 357 15.12 -16.20 -9.53
N GLY A 358 14.10 -17.07 -9.39
CA GLY A 358 13.02 -16.86 -8.44
C GLY A 358 13.52 -16.88 -7.00
N GLN A 359 14.35 -17.87 -6.67
CA GLN A 359 14.98 -17.95 -5.35
C GLN A 359 15.92 -16.78 -5.08
N ALA A 360 16.67 -16.31 -6.09
CA ALA A 360 17.53 -15.13 -5.94
C ALA A 360 16.72 -13.88 -5.60
N VAL A 361 15.56 -13.70 -6.23
CA VAL A 361 14.65 -12.59 -5.91
C VAL A 361 14.14 -12.69 -4.47
N VAL A 362 13.71 -13.86 -4.00
CA VAL A 362 13.22 -14.00 -2.61
C VAL A 362 14.35 -13.72 -1.60
N ARG A 363 15.57 -14.18 -1.82
CA ARG A 363 16.73 -13.84 -0.96
C ARG A 363 16.96 -12.34 -0.90
N HIS A 364 16.93 -11.67 -2.04
CA HIS A 364 17.06 -10.22 -2.11
C HIS A 364 15.94 -9.49 -1.34
N LEU A 365 14.69 -9.96 -1.42
CA LEU A 365 13.56 -9.40 -0.69
C LEU A 365 13.72 -9.57 0.84
N ILE A 366 14.25 -10.71 1.29
CA ILE A 366 14.61 -10.93 2.70
C ILE A 366 15.68 -9.93 3.12
N GLU A 367 16.75 -9.76 2.32
CA GLU A 367 17.82 -8.80 2.60
C GLU A 367 17.29 -7.36 2.70
N GLU A 368 16.43 -6.94 1.75
CA GLU A 368 15.83 -5.60 1.77
C GLU A 368 14.91 -5.39 2.98
N PHE A 369 14.17 -6.41 3.41
CA PHE A 369 13.31 -6.32 4.60
C PHE A 369 14.13 -6.08 5.87
N HIS A 370 15.29 -6.70 5.97
CA HIS A 370 16.19 -6.61 7.14
C HIS A 370 17.14 -5.42 7.11
N ALA A 371 17.31 -4.74 5.97
CA ALA A 371 18.34 -3.72 5.80
C ALA A 371 18.19 -2.50 6.72
N ASP A 372 16.95 -2.15 7.08
CA ASP A 372 16.63 -0.95 7.85
C ASP A 372 16.17 -1.26 9.30
N LEU A 373 16.35 -2.51 9.79
CA LEU A 373 15.90 -2.99 11.12
C LEU A 373 16.98 -2.90 12.19
#